data_8ebb763731f4b436b2757e78b571319c
#
_entry.id   8ebb763731f4b436b2757e78b571319c
#
_cell.length_a   1.000
_cell.length_b   1.000
_cell.length_c   1.000
_cell.angle_alpha   90.00
_cell.angle_beta   90.00
_cell.angle_gamma   90.00
#
_symmetry.space_group_name_H-M   'P 1'
#
loop_
_entity.id
_entity.type
_entity.pdbx_description
1 polymer ?
#
loop_
_entity_poly.entity_id
_entity_poly.type
_entity_poly.pdbx_seq_one_letter_code
_entity_poly.pdbx_strand_id
1 'polypeptide(L)'
;AGDFASFFTDFLFYVVFSAVTTSMMTKILYASEAAAMAQDAVMRIEGILSTPEMPCCSAKGGRASGTRDIVFEGVSFTYPGADAPAVKNVSFAIPEGETMALVGPSGGGKSTIASLVPRFWDVDEGRVLVGGVDVRDVPRSELMDSVSFVFQNTRLFKRSLIDNIRFARPSATR
;
A
#
# COMPACT_ATOMS: atom_id res chain seq x y z
N ALA A 1 17.17 16.56 -74.10
CA ALA A 1 18.09 16.81 -72.97
C ALA A 1 17.35 17.42 -71.71
N GLY A 2 16.27 18.17 -71.91
CA GLY A 2 15.49 18.75 -70.80
C GLY A 2 14.73 17.72 -69.97
N ASP A 3 14.12 16.75 -70.62
CA ASP A 3 13.26 15.75 -69.97
C ASP A 3 14.02 14.84 -68.99
N PHE A 4 15.28 14.49 -69.25
CA PHE A 4 16.07 13.67 -68.43
C PHE A 4 16.54 14.41 -67.12
N ALA A 5 16.90 15.68 -67.26
CA ALA A 5 17.29 16.50 -66.12
C ALA A 5 16.10 16.75 -65.16
N SER A 6 14.91 16.99 -65.72
CA SER A 6 13.69 17.14 -64.92
C SER A 6 13.33 15.85 -64.22
N PHE A 7 13.33 14.71 -64.91
CA PHE A 7 13.07 13.41 -64.34
C PHE A 7 14.06 13.07 -63.18
N PHE A 8 15.34 13.36 -63.39
CA PHE A 8 16.34 13.10 -62.38
C PHE A 8 16.15 13.98 -61.11
N THR A 9 15.77 15.24 -61.32
CA THR A 9 15.49 16.16 -60.21
C THR A 9 14.25 15.71 -59.43
N ASP A 10 13.18 15.33 -60.10
CA ASP A 10 11.94 14.84 -59.47
C ASP A 10 12.19 13.53 -58.74
N PHE A 11 12.99 12.62 -59.31
CA PHE A 11 13.37 11.38 -58.66
C PHE A 11 14.19 11.63 -57.40
N LEU A 12 15.17 12.53 -57.45
CA LEU A 12 16.00 12.90 -56.29
C LEU A 12 15.15 13.54 -55.20
N PHE A 13 14.23 14.45 -55.59
CA PHE A 13 13.31 15.07 -54.64
C PHE A 13 12.42 14.03 -53.96
N TYR A 14 11.88 13.09 -54.72
CA TYR A 14 11.05 12.01 -54.19
C TYR A 14 11.80 11.15 -53.16
N VAL A 15 13.03 10.75 -53.47
CA VAL A 15 13.86 9.94 -52.58
C VAL A 15 14.16 10.67 -51.27
N VAL A 16 14.56 11.94 -51.35
CA VAL A 16 14.85 12.74 -50.15
C VAL A 16 13.59 13.00 -49.34
N PHE A 17 12.49 13.38 -50.03
CA PHE A 17 11.22 13.65 -49.34
C PHE A 17 10.63 12.41 -48.64
N SER A 18 10.73 11.25 -49.29
CA SER A 18 10.27 9.98 -48.74
C SER A 18 11.05 9.64 -47.46
N ALA A 19 12.38 9.79 -47.47
CA ALA A 19 13.23 9.53 -46.29
C ALA A 19 12.90 10.47 -45.14
N VAL A 20 12.72 11.75 -45.40
CA VAL A 20 12.35 12.75 -44.39
C VAL A 20 10.97 12.46 -43.79
N THR A 21 9.99 12.16 -44.67
CA THR A 21 8.60 11.87 -44.25
C THR A 21 8.57 10.63 -43.37
N THR A 22 9.26 9.54 -43.75
CA THR A 22 9.36 8.31 -42.96
C THR A 22 9.99 8.58 -41.58
N SER A 23 11.08 9.36 -41.55
CA SER A 23 11.72 9.74 -40.28
C SER A 23 10.80 10.56 -39.39
N MET A 24 10.03 11.51 -39.94
CA MET A 24 9.07 12.29 -39.15
C MET A 24 7.91 11.44 -38.65
N MET A 25 7.35 10.55 -39.47
CA MET A 25 6.30 9.62 -39.03
C MET A 25 6.77 8.72 -37.88
N THR A 26 7.98 8.16 -37.99
CA THR A 26 8.56 7.33 -36.93
C THR A 26 8.73 8.12 -35.64
N LYS A 27 9.21 9.35 -35.69
CA LYS A 27 9.33 10.21 -34.50
C LYS A 27 7.98 10.52 -33.85
N ILE A 28 6.95 10.79 -34.62
CA ILE A 28 5.60 11.03 -34.12
C ILE A 28 5.05 9.77 -33.44
N LEU A 29 5.24 8.60 -34.05
CA LEU A 29 4.81 7.33 -33.46
C LEU A 29 5.47 7.06 -32.11
N TYR A 30 6.80 7.15 -32.02
CA TYR A 30 7.52 6.97 -30.75
C TYR A 30 7.16 8.03 -29.69
N ALA A 31 6.93 9.27 -30.11
CA ALA A 31 6.51 10.32 -29.20
C ALA A 31 5.11 10.02 -28.60
N SER A 32 4.19 9.48 -29.43
CA SER A 32 2.86 9.11 -28.95
C SER A 32 2.88 7.92 -27.97
N GLU A 33 3.72 6.91 -28.23
CA GLU A 33 3.91 5.79 -27.30
C GLU A 33 4.50 6.24 -25.96
N ALA A 34 5.54 7.09 -26.02
CA ALA A 34 6.15 7.64 -24.81
C ALA A 34 5.15 8.48 -23.99
N ALA A 35 4.33 9.28 -24.67
CA ALA A 35 3.28 10.05 -24.01
C ALA A 35 2.22 9.16 -23.34
N ALA A 36 1.80 8.08 -24.03
CA ALA A 36 0.84 7.13 -23.47
C ALA A 36 1.40 6.40 -22.22
N MET A 37 2.67 5.98 -22.28
CA MET A 37 3.33 5.37 -21.11
C MET A 37 3.46 6.35 -19.94
N ALA A 38 3.81 7.60 -20.20
CA ALA A 38 3.88 8.63 -19.19
C ALA A 38 2.51 8.89 -18.54
N GLN A 39 1.46 8.95 -19.35
CA GLN A 39 0.10 9.15 -18.86
C GLN A 39 -0.38 7.98 -17.98
N ASP A 40 -0.11 6.72 -18.38
CA ASP A 40 -0.41 5.54 -17.55
C ASP A 40 0.34 5.58 -16.20
N ALA A 41 1.63 5.96 -16.21
CA ALA A 41 2.41 6.12 -15.00
C ALA A 41 1.83 7.21 -14.08
N VAL A 42 1.44 8.36 -14.62
CA VAL A 42 0.81 9.44 -13.85
C VAL A 42 -0.52 8.97 -13.25
N MET A 43 -1.38 8.32 -14.03
CA MET A 43 -2.66 7.80 -13.52
C MET A 43 -2.47 6.79 -12.38
N ARG A 44 -1.45 5.93 -12.46
CA ARG A 44 -1.13 5.01 -11.36
C ARG A 44 -0.67 5.73 -10.09
N ILE A 45 0.17 6.75 -10.25
CA ILE A 45 0.64 7.58 -9.13
C ILE A 45 -0.55 8.34 -8.51
N GLU A 46 -1.38 8.97 -9.32
CA GLU A 46 -2.58 9.66 -8.86
C GLU A 46 -3.55 8.71 -8.16
N GLY A 47 -3.74 7.49 -8.68
CA GLY A 47 -4.55 6.45 -8.04
C GLY A 47 -4.06 6.09 -6.62
N ILE A 48 -2.75 6.08 -6.39
CA ILE A 48 -2.17 5.84 -5.06
C ILE A 48 -2.34 7.09 -4.17
N LEU A 49 -2.05 8.27 -4.70
CA LEU A 49 -2.11 9.53 -3.94
C LEU A 49 -3.55 9.94 -3.59
N SER A 50 -4.52 9.56 -4.40
CA SER A 50 -5.95 9.83 -4.15
C SER A 50 -6.61 8.82 -3.22
N THR A 51 -5.88 7.78 -2.76
CA THR A 51 -6.41 6.84 -1.77
C THR A 51 -6.72 7.60 -0.48
N PRO A 52 -7.98 7.57 0.00
CA PRO A 52 -8.34 8.29 1.21
C PRO A 52 -7.54 7.77 2.40
N GLU A 53 -7.00 8.70 3.18
CA GLU A 53 -6.34 8.35 4.43
C GLU A 53 -7.37 7.77 5.42
N MET A 54 -6.92 6.82 6.24
CA MET A 54 -7.76 6.34 7.34
C MET A 54 -8.11 7.51 8.27
N PRO A 55 -9.37 7.61 8.73
CA PRO A 55 -9.79 8.68 9.63
C PRO A 55 -8.85 8.76 10.83
N CYS A 56 -8.20 9.91 11.01
CA CYS A 56 -7.46 10.16 12.24
C CYS A 56 -8.44 10.33 13.39
N CYS A 57 -8.12 9.74 14.54
CA CYS A 57 -8.83 10.07 15.77
C CYS A 57 -8.73 11.58 16.03
N SER A 58 -9.82 12.19 16.47
CA SER A 58 -9.77 13.57 16.96
C SER A 58 -8.82 13.62 18.16
N ALA A 59 -8.05 14.70 18.31
CA ALA A 59 -7.01 14.93 19.32
C ALA A 59 -7.48 14.79 20.81
N LYS A 60 -8.70 14.32 21.04
CA LYS A 60 -9.30 13.98 22.34
C LYS A 60 -9.31 12.46 22.59
N GLY A 61 -8.60 11.68 21.76
CA GLY A 61 -8.52 10.23 21.91
C GLY A 61 -8.01 9.84 23.31
N GLY A 62 -8.69 8.86 23.89
CA GLY A 62 -8.32 8.33 25.20
C GLY A 62 -6.89 7.80 25.15
N ARG A 63 -6.10 8.19 26.13
CA ARG A 63 -4.80 7.58 26.36
C ARG A 63 -5.05 6.14 26.80
N ALA A 64 -4.37 5.17 26.17
CA ALA A 64 -4.46 3.77 26.61
C ALA A 64 -4.29 3.72 28.14
N SER A 65 -5.30 3.23 28.83
CA SER A 65 -5.26 3.01 30.28
C SER A 65 -4.09 2.10 30.60
N GLY A 66 -3.41 2.25 31.71
CA GLY A 66 -2.15 1.57 32.03
C GLY A 66 -2.14 0.03 31.94
N THR A 67 -3.22 -0.61 31.53
CA THR A 67 -3.30 -2.05 31.17
C THR A 67 -2.99 -2.24 29.68
N ARG A 68 -2.49 -3.42 29.32
CA ARG A 68 -2.15 -3.80 27.92
C ARG A 68 -2.95 -5.01 27.47
N ASP A 69 -4.18 -5.12 27.92
CA ASP A 69 -5.12 -6.12 27.48
C ASP A 69 -5.60 -5.82 26.03
N ILE A 70 -5.94 -6.87 25.30
CA ILE A 70 -6.52 -6.77 23.97
C ILE A 70 -7.91 -7.42 24.02
N VAL A 71 -8.94 -6.67 23.59
CA VAL A 71 -10.31 -7.17 23.60
C VAL A 71 -10.95 -6.98 22.22
N PHE A 72 -11.52 -8.05 21.71
CA PHE A 72 -12.37 -8.05 20.52
C PHE A 72 -13.83 -8.20 20.95
N GLU A 73 -14.70 -7.31 20.49
CA GLU A 73 -16.12 -7.35 20.82
C GLU A 73 -16.97 -7.32 19.54
N GLY A 74 -17.54 -8.46 19.19
CA GLY A 74 -18.44 -8.59 18.04
C GLY A 74 -17.83 -8.20 16.69
N VAL A 75 -16.54 -8.40 16.51
CA VAL A 75 -15.78 -7.91 15.36
C VAL A 75 -16.14 -8.64 14.10
N SER A 76 -16.56 -7.88 13.08
CA SER A 76 -16.71 -8.33 11.69
C SER A 76 -15.87 -7.44 10.78
N PHE A 77 -15.22 -8.05 9.76
CA PHE A 77 -14.39 -7.34 8.82
C PHE A 77 -14.37 -8.02 7.45
N THR A 78 -14.53 -7.22 6.39
CA THR A 78 -14.47 -7.61 4.99
C THR A 78 -13.40 -6.78 4.27
N TYR A 79 -12.49 -7.42 3.53
CA TYR A 79 -11.52 -6.68 2.72
C TYR A 79 -12.23 -5.94 1.56
N PRO A 80 -11.78 -4.73 1.19
CA PRO A 80 -12.31 -4.02 0.04
C PRO A 80 -12.30 -4.89 -1.22
N GLY A 81 -13.47 -5.04 -1.87
CA GLY A 81 -13.63 -5.87 -3.06
C GLY A 81 -13.77 -7.38 -2.81
N ALA A 82 -13.88 -7.82 -1.56
CA ALA A 82 -14.20 -9.21 -1.25
C ALA A 82 -15.72 -9.41 -1.10
N ASP A 83 -16.23 -10.54 -1.59
CA ASP A 83 -17.66 -10.90 -1.53
C ASP A 83 -18.08 -11.49 -0.17
N ALA A 84 -17.11 -11.86 0.68
CA ALA A 84 -17.38 -12.49 1.97
C ALA A 84 -16.51 -11.91 3.08
N PRO A 85 -17.02 -11.85 4.31
CA PRO A 85 -16.26 -11.37 5.46
C PRO A 85 -15.09 -12.30 5.77
N ALA A 86 -13.91 -11.72 6.00
CA ALA A 86 -12.72 -12.44 6.43
C ALA A 86 -12.79 -12.81 7.93
N VAL A 87 -13.54 -12.01 8.72
CA VAL A 87 -13.82 -12.22 10.13
C VAL A 87 -15.29 -11.88 10.36
N LYS A 88 -16.02 -12.72 11.11
CA LYS A 88 -17.46 -12.52 11.38
C LYS A 88 -17.79 -12.73 12.84
N ASN A 89 -18.28 -11.70 13.48
CA ASN A 89 -18.78 -11.67 14.87
C ASN A 89 -17.83 -12.37 15.87
N VAL A 90 -16.55 -11.99 15.86
CA VAL A 90 -15.53 -12.58 16.73
C VAL A 90 -15.38 -11.77 18.01
N SER A 91 -15.42 -12.47 19.15
CA SER A 91 -15.23 -11.89 20.48
C SER A 91 -14.29 -12.75 21.31
N PHE A 92 -13.26 -12.13 21.88
CA PHE A 92 -12.33 -12.74 22.83
C PHE A 92 -11.56 -11.65 23.56
N ALA A 93 -10.87 -12.03 24.64
CA ALA A 93 -9.99 -11.13 25.37
C ALA A 93 -8.64 -11.82 25.61
N ILE A 94 -7.57 -11.04 25.58
CA ILE A 94 -6.21 -11.43 25.93
C ILE A 94 -5.79 -10.51 27.09
N PRO A 95 -5.79 -11.00 28.33
CA PRO A 95 -5.31 -10.24 29.46
C PRO A 95 -3.84 -9.85 29.32
N GLU A 96 -3.43 -8.77 29.99
CA GLU A 96 -2.03 -8.34 30.03
C GLU A 96 -1.11 -9.46 30.52
N GLY A 97 -0.01 -9.70 29.80
CA GLY A 97 0.98 -10.73 30.13
C GLY A 97 0.61 -12.14 29.66
N GLU A 98 -0.57 -12.35 29.09
CA GLU A 98 -0.96 -13.64 28.54
C GLU A 98 -0.56 -13.81 27.08
N THR A 99 -0.48 -15.06 26.63
CA THR A 99 -0.21 -15.42 25.24
C THR A 99 -1.39 -16.19 24.67
N MET A 100 -1.93 -15.74 23.54
CA MET A 100 -3.00 -16.43 22.83
C MET A 100 -2.50 -16.96 21.49
N ALA A 101 -2.85 -18.20 21.15
CA ALA A 101 -2.59 -18.80 19.84
C ALA A 101 -3.88 -18.85 19.02
N LEU A 102 -3.84 -18.26 17.82
CA LEU A 102 -4.93 -18.37 16.84
C LEU A 102 -4.70 -19.61 15.95
N VAL A 103 -5.54 -20.61 16.09
CA VAL A 103 -5.43 -21.88 15.35
C VAL A 103 -6.62 -22.03 14.40
N GLY A 104 -6.37 -22.57 13.22
CA GLY A 104 -7.42 -22.82 12.22
C GLY A 104 -6.85 -23.02 10.81
N PRO A 105 -7.70 -23.36 9.83
CA PRO A 105 -7.30 -23.60 8.45
C PRO A 105 -6.72 -22.37 7.78
N SER A 106 -6.04 -22.56 6.65
CA SER A 106 -5.60 -21.44 5.79
C SER A 106 -6.83 -20.67 5.31
N GLY A 107 -6.74 -19.32 5.28
CA GLY A 107 -7.89 -18.48 4.96
C GLY A 107 -8.89 -18.24 6.10
N GLY A 108 -8.71 -18.85 7.27
CA GLY A 108 -9.62 -18.70 8.43
C GLY A 108 -9.54 -17.38 9.20
N GLY A 109 -9.04 -16.30 8.60
CA GLY A 109 -9.05 -14.96 9.20
C GLY A 109 -7.98 -14.69 10.27
N LYS A 110 -7.08 -15.63 10.59
CA LYS A 110 -6.07 -15.48 11.64
C LYS A 110 -5.16 -14.26 11.46
N SER A 111 -4.61 -14.09 10.27
CA SER A 111 -3.75 -12.94 9.95
C SER A 111 -4.56 -11.64 9.91
N THR A 112 -5.83 -11.71 9.52
CA THR A 112 -6.75 -10.58 9.55
C THR A 112 -6.98 -10.13 10.99
N ILE A 113 -7.32 -11.04 11.91
CA ILE A 113 -7.49 -10.72 13.33
C ILE A 113 -6.23 -10.05 13.89
N ALA A 114 -5.04 -10.61 13.61
CA ALA A 114 -3.78 -10.03 14.06
C ALA A 114 -3.55 -8.61 13.48
N SER A 115 -3.95 -8.34 12.22
CA SER A 115 -3.77 -7.05 11.55
C SER A 115 -4.75 -5.96 12.01
N LEU A 116 -5.86 -6.34 12.66
CA LEU A 116 -6.82 -5.39 13.23
C LEU A 116 -6.32 -4.76 14.53
N VAL A 117 -5.45 -5.44 15.29
CA VAL A 117 -4.88 -4.92 16.55
C VAL A 117 -4.05 -3.63 16.33
N PRO A 118 -3.07 -3.61 15.37
CA PRO A 118 -2.34 -2.39 15.06
C PRO A 118 -3.14 -1.41 14.19
N ARG A 119 -4.43 -1.67 13.97
CA ARG A 119 -5.31 -0.85 13.13
C ARG A 119 -4.77 -0.67 11.72
N PHE A 120 -4.33 -1.76 11.04
CA PHE A 120 -4.03 -1.71 9.61
C PHE A 120 -5.30 -1.60 8.77
N TRP A 121 -6.44 -1.98 9.37
CA TRP A 121 -7.80 -1.87 8.83
C TRP A 121 -8.75 -1.46 9.94
N ASP A 122 -9.79 -0.69 9.62
CA ASP A 122 -10.91 -0.44 10.52
C ASP A 122 -11.94 -1.57 10.38
N VAL A 123 -12.56 -1.96 11.48
CA VAL A 123 -13.60 -3.01 11.49
C VAL A 123 -14.91 -2.48 10.93
N ASP A 124 -15.67 -3.34 10.24
CA ASP A 124 -17.00 -3.00 9.72
C ASP A 124 -18.02 -2.94 10.87
N GLU A 125 -17.93 -3.91 11.80
CA GLU A 125 -18.80 -4.01 12.97
C GLU A 125 -17.98 -4.36 14.20
N GLY A 126 -18.50 -3.99 15.37
CA GLY A 126 -17.86 -4.24 16.64
C GLY A 126 -16.69 -3.28 16.93
N ARG A 127 -15.80 -3.69 17.82
CA ARG A 127 -14.65 -2.88 18.21
C ARG A 127 -13.46 -3.73 18.68
N VAL A 128 -12.27 -3.19 18.50
CA VAL A 128 -11.02 -3.73 19.03
C VAL A 128 -10.49 -2.75 20.07
N LEU A 129 -10.28 -3.22 21.28
CA LEU A 129 -9.77 -2.42 22.37
C LEU A 129 -8.33 -2.83 22.71
N VAL A 130 -7.48 -1.83 22.95
CA VAL A 130 -6.12 -2.02 23.48
C VAL A 130 -6.01 -1.15 24.73
N GLY A 131 -5.73 -1.78 25.87
CA GLY A 131 -5.73 -1.09 27.16
C GLY A 131 -7.08 -0.45 27.51
N GLY A 132 -8.19 -1.09 27.12
CA GLY A 132 -9.56 -0.61 27.38
C GLY A 132 -10.02 0.51 26.45
N VAL A 133 -9.21 0.97 25.48
CA VAL A 133 -9.55 2.05 24.54
C VAL A 133 -9.69 1.47 23.13
N ASP A 134 -10.74 1.89 22.40
CA ASP A 134 -10.92 1.49 20.98
C ASP A 134 -9.73 1.98 20.14
N VAL A 135 -9.15 1.09 19.34
CA VAL A 135 -8.00 1.42 18.49
C VAL A 135 -8.29 2.57 17.52
N ARG A 136 -9.57 2.84 17.23
CA ARG A 136 -10.02 3.97 16.40
C ARG A 136 -9.89 5.31 17.12
N ASP A 137 -9.91 5.31 18.45
CA ASP A 137 -9.82 6.50 19.29
C ASP A 137 -8.40 6.78 19.78
N VAL A 138 -7.45 5.87 19.54
CA VAL A 138 -6.04 6.05 19.89
C VAL A 138 -5.28 6.74 18.75
N PRO A 139 -4.47 7.78 19.01
CA PRO A 139 -3.58 8.34 17.99
C PRO A 139 -2.67 7.28 17.39
N ARG A 140 -2.54 7.28 16.06
CA ARG A 140 -1.79 6.23 15.34
C ARG A 140 -0.35 6.08 15.86
N SER A 141 0.32 7.18 16.17
CA SER A 141 1.67 7.16 16.74
C SER A 141 1.72 6.42 18.08
N GLU A 142 0.75 6.69 18.96
CA GLU A 142 0.66 6.06 20.29
C GLU A 142 0.31 4.57 20.18
N LEU A 143 -0.59 4.21 19.27
CA LEU A 143 -0.91 2.79 18.99
C LEU A 143 0.32 2.05 18.47
N MET A 144 1.07 2.63 17.51
CA MET A 144 2.29 2.02 16.98
C MET A 144 3.42 1.92 18.00
N ASP A 145 3.48 2.81 18.98
CA ASP A 145 4.41 2.72 20.10
C ASP A 145 4.03 1.61 21.11
N SER A 146 2.76 1.25 21.14
CA SER A 146 2.19 0.26 22.05
C SER A 146 2.17 -1.17 21.49
N VAL A 147 2.14 -1.32 20.16
CA VAL A 147 1.98 -2.59 19.46
C VAL A 147 3.19 -2.86 18.57
N SER A 148 3.76 -4.07 18.68
CA SER A 148 4.79 -4.56 17.76
C SER A 148 4.21 -5.68 16.90
N PHE A 149 4.45 -5.63 15.59
CA PHE A 149 3.92 -6.61 14.63
C PHE A 149 5.04 -7.27 13.83
N VAL A 150 5.01 -8.60 13.71
CA VAL A 150 5.95 -9.36 12.90
C VAL A 150 5.21 -9.97 11.71
N PHE A 151 5.58 -9.54 10.51
CA PHE A 151 4.97 -10.05 9.27
C PHE A 151 5.51 -11.43 8.92
N GLN A 152 4.68 -12.26 8.31
CA GLN A 152 5.05 -13.60 7.82
C GLN A 152 6.17 -13.52 6.75
N ASN A 153 6.14 -12.51 5.89
CA ASN A 153 7.10 -12.27 4.82
C ASN A 153 7.98 -11.06 5.14
N THR A 154 8.80 -11.17 6.19
CA THR A 154 9.73 -10.11 6.55
C THR A 154 10.87 -10.04 5.55
N ARG A 155 11.11 -8.86 4.98
CA ARG A 155 12.26 -8.57 4.10
C ARG A 155 13.25 -7.68 4.84
N LEU A 156 14.52 -8.06 4.78
CA LEU A 156 15.60 -7.25 5.33
C LEU A 156 16.22 -6.39 4.22
N PHE A 157 16.62 -5.18 4.59
CA PHE A 157 17.44 -4.35 3.72
C PHE A 157 18.85 -4.96 3.60
N LYS A 158 19.51 -4.73 2.46
CA LYS A 158 20.89 -5.19 2.20
C LYS A 158 21.91 -4.37 3.04
N ARG A 159 21.82 -4.52 4.37
CA ARG A 159 22.63 -3.85 5.40
C ARG A 159 22.93 -4.85 6.52
N SER A 160 23.71 -4.42 7.52
CA SER A 160 23.95 -5.26 8.69
C SER A 160 22.66 -5.57 9.45
N LEU A 161 22.64 -6.66 10.24
CA LEU A 161 21.49 -6.99 11.09
C LEU A 161 21.19 -5.87 12.08
N ILE A 162 22.20 -5.24 12.67
CA ILE A 162 22.05 -4.14 13.60
C ILE A 162 21.41 -2.91 12.95
N ASP A 163 21.74 -2.63 11.69
CA ASP A 163 21.15 -1.51 10.95
C ASP A 163 19.68 -1.79 10.62
N ASN A 164 19.34 -3.04 10.30
CA ASN A 164 17.95 -3.44 10.09
C ASN A 164 17.12 -3.30 11.36
N ILE A 165 17.66 -3.69 12.53
CA ILE A 165 16.99 -3.56 13.83
C ILE A 165 16.80 -2.07 14.18
N ARG A 166 17.81 -1.24 13.91
CA ARG A 166 17.81 0.19 14.23
C ARG A 166 17.07 1.05 13.22
N PHE A 167 16.57 0.49 12.12
CA PHE A 167 15.97 1.26 11.04
C PHE A 167 14.85 2.20 11.52
N ALA A 168 13.96 1.71 12.36
CA ALA A 168 12.88 2.52 12.94
C ALA A 168 13.31 3.39 14.13
N ARG A 169 14.44 3.05 14.77
CA ARG A 169 14.95 3.76 15.97
C ARG A 169 16.48 3.85 15.95
N PRO A 170 17.05 4.81 15.17
CA PRO A 170 18.50 4.93 14.99
C PRO A 170 19.31 5.08 16.29
N SER A 171 18.70 5.64 17.33
CA SER A 171 19.31 5.85 18.64
C SER A 171 19.28 4.62 19.56
N ALA A 172 18.71 3.50 19.12
CA ALA A 172 18.68 2.29 19.95
C ALA A 172 20.11 1.79 20.22
N THR A 173 20.45 1.62 21.50
CA THR A 173 21.69 1.00 21.95
C THR A 173 21.61 -0.52 21.86
N ARG A 174 22.76 -1.20 22.03
CA ARG A 174 22.81 -2.68 22.11
C ARG A 174 22.13 -3.18 23.36
#